data_f9ea1ebb63fb5199d1bcbf1efaa67390
#
_entry.id   f9ea1ebb63fb5199d1bcbf1efaa67390
#
_cell.length_a   1.000
_cell.length_b   1.000
_cell.length_c   1.000
_cell.angle_alpha   90.00
_cell.angle_beta   90.00
_cell.angle_gamma   90.00
#
_symmetry.space_group_name_H-M   'P 1'
#
loop_
_entity.id
_entity.type
_entity.pdbx_description
1 polymer ?
#
loop_
_entity_poly.entity_id
_entity_poly.type
_entity_poly.pdbx_seq_one_letter_code
_entity_poly.pdbx_strand_id
1 'polypeptide(L)'
;MSGVLLPVAPEKISYKIKNNNKTIDLMNGSSINVLRQPGLTEISFKALIPCRKYPFSHPEGFKEQDYFLTLLQELKTGLKPFDFNIHRTISNTTELAEISMRVSLESYTITEEASGMGDVEIEINLKEYTEQITSYYVVTDTKKGTAKEVKTRKSDKATPSSYTVKSGDSLWKIAKLQLNDGTKWKDIAEKNGIKPPYTIKPGQVLKLG
;
A
#
# COMPACT_ATOMS: atom_id res chain seq x y z
N MET A 1 -8.41 3.72 -8.68
CA MET A 1 -8.26 5.11 -9.14
C MET A 1 -7.72 5.05 -10.55
N SER A 2 -8.32 5.72 -11.51
CA SER A 2 -7.72 5.92 -12.83
C SER A 2 -6.39 6.66 -12.63
N GLY A 3 -5.33 6.20 -13.30
CA GLY A 3 -3.99 6.76 -13.13
C GLY A 3 -3.97 8.26 -13.39
N VAL A 4 -3.27 8.99 -12.54
CA VAL A 4 -3.02 10.42 -12.73
C VAL A 4 -1.73 10.56 -13.53
N LEU A 5 -1.83 11.23 -14.67
CA LEU A 5 -0.70 11.50 -15.53
C LEU A 5 -0.09 12.86 -15.18
N LEU A 6 1.24 12.93 -15.08
CA LEU A 6 1.92 14.20 -14.86
C LEU A 6 1.83 15.09 -16.11
N PRO A 7 1.64 16.40 -15.95
CA PRO A 7 1.52 17.34 -17.07
C PRO A 7 2.83 17.50 -17.85
N VAL A 8 3.96 17.37 -17.17
CA VAL A 8 5.30 17.40 -17.75
C VAL A 8 6.08 16.20 -17.24
N ALA A 9 6.72 15.49 -18.15
CA ALA A 9 7.57 14.36 -17.79
C ALA A 9 8.77 14.84 -16.96
N PRO A 10 9.12 14.17 -15.86
CA PRO A 10 10.30 14.48 -15.07
C PRO A 10 11.57 14.39 -15.93
N GLU A 11 12.46 15.37 -15.83
CA GLU A 11 13.75 15.37 -16.51
C GLU A 11 14.63 14.20 -16.02
N LYS A 12 14.57 13.90 -14.73
CA LYS A 12 15.37 12.86 -14.08
C LYS A 12 14.55 12.10 -13.05
N ILE A 13 14.66 10.78 -13.10
CA ILE A 13 14.13 9.90 -12.07
C ILE A 13 15.30 9.11 -11.48
N SER A 14 15.46 9.17 -10.16
CA SER A 14 16.52 8.48 -9.43
C SER A 14 15.96 7.30 -8.66
N TYR A 15 16.58 6.14 -8.80
CA TYR A 15 16.29 4.93 -8.05
C TYR A 15 17.43 4.66 -7.08
N LYS A 16 17.13 4.54 -5.81
CA LYS A 16 18.11 4.21 -4.79
C LYS A 16 17.81 2.85 -4.20
N ILE A 17 18.63 1.89 -4.57
CA ILE A 17 18.52 0.49 -4.16
C ILE A 17 19.69 0.19 -3.23
N LYS A 18 19.38 -0.22 -2.00
CA LYS A 18 20.37 -0.52 -0.97
C LYS A 18 20.11 -1.89 -0.35
N ASN A 19 21.17 -2.59 0.00
CA ASN A 19 21.09 -3.75 0.87
C ASN A 19 21.13 -3.31 2.35
N ASN A 20 20.44 -4.05 3.21
CA ASN A 20 20.45 -3.83 4.66
C ASN A 20 21.68 -4.46 5.33
N ASN A 21 22.85 -4.38 4.67
CA ASN A 21 24.09 -4.92 5.19
C ASN A 21 24.48 -4.27 6.52
N LYS A 22 25.14 -5.04 7.38
CA LYS A 22 25.65 -4.56 8.67
C LYS A 22 27.15 -4.80 8.79
N THR A 23 27.90 -3.75 8.98
CA THR A 23 29.31 -3.86 9.33
C THR A 23 29.44 -4.11 10.84
N ILE A 24 30.27 -5.08 11.20
CA ILE A 24 30.57 -5.44 12.59
C ILE A 24 32.10 -5.37 12.76
N ASP A 25 32.54 -4.55 13.70
CA ASP A 25 33.96 -4.46 14.05
C ASP A 25 34.32 -5.58 15.03
N LEU A 26 35.39 -6.27 14.74
CA LEU A 26 35.90 -7.35 15.56
C LEU A 26 36.94 -6.83 16.55
N MET A 27 37.14 -7.57 17.65
CA MET A 27 38.08 -7.20 18.72
C MET A 27 39.56 -7.13 18.24
N ASN A 28 39.87 -7.75 17.11
CA ASN A 28 41.21 -7.70 16.49
C ASN A 28 41.44 -6.46 15.60
N GLY A 29 40.49 -5.52 15.57
CA GLY A 29 40.56 -4.30 14.76
C GLY A 29 40.17 -4.46 13.31
N SER A 30 39.78 -5.67 12.86
CA SER A 30 39.22 -5.89 11.54
C SER A 30 37.69 -5.72 11.53
N SER A 31 37.10 -5.38 10.37
CA SER A 31 35.66 -5.27 10.21
C SER A 31 35.15 -6.33 9.23
N ILE A 32 34.01 -6.93 9.52
CA ILE A 32 33.30 -7.83 8.63
C ILE A 32 32.00 -7.19 8.14
N ASN A 33 31.66 -7.39 6.86
CA ASN A 33 30.39 -6.94 6.30
C ASN A 33 29.43 -8.12 6.18
N VAL A 34 28.39 -8.12 7.01
CA VAL A 34 27.33 -9.13 6.98
C VAL A 34 26.32 -8.74 5.92
N LEU A 35 26.24 -9.53 4.85
CA LEU A 35 25.31 -9.32 3.74
C LEU A 35 23.89 -9.67 4.19
N ARG A 36 22.94 -8.80 3.88
CA ARG A 36 21.53 -8.97 4.19
C ARG A 36 20.68 -8.73 2.96
N GLN A 37 19.41 -9.09 3.06
CA GLN A 37 18.42 -8.86 2.00
C GLN A 37 18.36 -7.39 1.59
N PRO A 38 18.02 -7.10 0.32
CA PRO A 38 17.80 -5.74 -0.16
C PRO A 38 16.76 -5.02 0.71
N GLY A 39 16.98 -3.73 0.91
CA GLY A 39 15.98 -2.83 1.47
C GLY A 39 14.94 -2.46 0.42
N LEU A 40 13.97 -1.65 0.82
CA LEU A 40 12.96 -1.11 -0.09
C LEU A 40 13.60 -0.09 -1.03
N THR A 41 13.19 -0.11 -2.30
CA THR A 41 13.63 0.85 -3.31
C THR A 41 13.05 2.23 -3.00
N GLU A 42 13.91 3.25 -3.00
CA GLU A 42 13.52 4.65 -2.89
C GLU A 42 13.56 5.27 -4.30
N ILE A 43 12.50 6.01 -4.67
CA ILE A 43 12.38 6.69 -5.95
C ILE A 43 12.24 8.18 -5.68
N SER A 44 13.06 9.00 -6.34
CA SER A 44 12.97 10.45 -6.23
C SER A 44 12.98 11.10 -7.61
N PHE A 45 12.15 12.10 -7.79
CA PHE A 45 12.07 12.90 -9.01
C PHE A 45 11.46 14.27 -8.74
N LYS A 46 11.70 15.20 -9.67
CA LYS A 46 11.11 16.53 -9.69
C LYS A 46 10.05 16.61 -10.78
N ALA A 47 8.87 17.05 -10.42
CA ALA A 47 7.75 17.25 -11.32
C ALA A 47 7.46 18.74 -11.48
N LEU A 48 7.38 19.22 -12.70
CA LEU A 48 6.94 20.58 -13.01
C LEU A 48 5.41 20.57 -13.17
N ILE A 49 4.74 21.38 -12.37
CA ILE A 49 3.29 21.59 -12.44
C ILE A 49 3.04 22.99 -12.99
N PRO A 50 2.75 23.11 -14.29
CA PRO A 50 2.60 24.40 -14.94
C PRO A 50 1.30 25.10 -14.54
N CYS A 51 1.34 26.42 -14.39
CA CYS A 51 0.15 27.25 -14.11
C CYS A 51 -0.78 27.38 -15.33
N ARG A 52 -0.27 27.11 -16.52
CA ARG A 52 -0.98 27.17 -17.79
C ARG A 52 -0.53 26.05 -18.73
N LYS A 53 -1.35 25.75 -19.72
CA LYS A 53 -1.02 24.73 -20.72
C LYS A 53 0.07 25.25 -21.65
N TYR A 54 1.22 24.59 -21.64
CA TYR A 54 2.33 24.82 -22.56
C TYR A 54 2.31 23.84 -23.74
N PRO A 55 2.95 24.16 -24.89
CA PRO A 55 3.05 23.25 -26.02
C PRO A 55 3.73 21.91 -25.71
N PHE A 56 4.61 21.88 -24.69
CA PHE A 56 5.31 20.69 -24.23
C PHE A 56 4.56 19.92 -23.11
N SER A 57 3.42 20.45 -22.64
CA SER A 57 2.61 19.74 -21.64
C SER A 57 1.84 18.61 -22.31
N HIS A 58 1.79 17.47 -21.62
CA HIS A 58 0.99 16.33 -22.09
C HIS A 58 -0.50 16.71 -22.14
N PRO A 59 -1.18 16.51 -23.29
CA PRO A 59 -2.56 16.99 -23.48
C PRO A 59 -3.55 16.49 -22.44
N GLU A 60 -3.42 15.21 -22.06
CA GLU A 60 -4.31 14.53 -21.11
C GLU A 60 -3.85 14.67 -19.66
N GLY A 61 -2.57 14.98 -19.44
CA GLY A 61 -1.97 15.13 -18.11
C GLY A 61 -2.19 16.51 -17.50
N PHE A 62 -2.55 17.51 -18.30
CA PHE A 62 -2.73 18.88 -17.81
C PHE A 62 -4.00 18.99 -16.94
N LYS A 63 -3.79 19.37 -15.69
CA LYS A 63 -4.81 19.75 -14.71
C LYS A 63 -4.35 21.02 -14.00
N GLU A 64 -5.28 21.69 -13.32
CA GLU A 64 -4.93 22.83 -12.48
C GLU A 64 -4.00 22.44 -11.34
N GLN A 65 -3.15 23.37 -10.90
CA GLN A 65 -2.16 23.10 -9.85
C GLN A 65 -2.80 22.57 -8.57
N ASP A 66 -3.92 23.16 -8.15
CA ASP A 66 -4.67 22.76 -6.94
C ASP A 66 -5.07 21.28 -6.97
N TYR A 67 -5.33 20.73 -8.14
CA TYR A 67 -5.63 19.31 -8.28
C TYR A 67 -4.46 18.42 -7.84
N PHE A 68 -3.24 18.76 -8.28
CA PHE A 68 -2.04 17.98 -7.93
C PHE A 68 -1.67 18.17 -6.46
N LEU A 69 -1.78 19.37 -5.93
CA LEU A 69 -1.51 19.67 -4.52
C LEU A 69 -2.48 18.94 -3.60
N THR A 70 -3.76 18.96 -3.92
CA THR A 70 -4.80 18.23 -3.19
C THR A 70 -4.55 16.71 -3.24
N LEU A 71 -4.21 16.18 -4.43
CA LEU A 71 -3.89 14.77 -4.60
C LEU A 71 -2.70 14.33 -3.73
N LEU A 72 -1.62 15.12 -3.70
CA LEU A 72 -0.44 14.82 -2.87
C LEU A 72 -0.79 14.85 -1.38
N GLN A 73 -1.63 15.81 -0.96
CA GLN A 73 -2.12 15.88 0.41
C GLN A 73 -2.98 14.66 0.78
N GLU A 74 -3.88 14.25 -0.12
CA GLU A 74 -4.69 13.04 0.08
C GLU A 74 -3.85 11.77 0.15
N LEU A 75 -2.84 11.62 -0.72
CA LEU A 75 -1.90 10.50 -0.68
C LEU A 75 -1.09 10.48 0.63
N LYS A 76 -0.68 11.66 1.12
CA LYS A 76 0.08 11.79 2.36
C LYS A 76 -0.75 11.47 3.60
N THR A 77 -1.99 11.97 3.65
CA THR A 77 -2.88 11.77 4.80
C THR A 77 -3.58 10.40 4.77
N GLY A 78 -3.87 9.90 3.58
CA GLY A 78 -4.56 8.63 3.40
C GLY A 78 -3.72 7.40 3.74
N LEU A 79 -2.40 7.52 3.82
CA LEU A 79 -1.43 6.44 4.13
C LEU A 79 -1.66 5.16 3.31
N LYS A 80 -2.11 5.32 2.07
CA LYS A 80 -2.41 4.19 1.17
C LYS A 80 -1.35 4.06 0.10
N PRO A 81 -0.86 2.84 -0.16
CA PRO A 81 0.03 2.60 -1.29
C PRO A 81 -0.75 2.74 -2.62
N PHE A 82 -0.03 3.11 -3.66
CA PHE A 82 -0.56 3.26 -5.01
C PHE A 82 0.41 2.68 -6.03
N ASP A 83 -0.07 2.45 -7.24
CA ASP A 83 0.74 1.93 -8.33
C ASP A 83 1.37 3.10 -9.08
N PHE A 84 2.71 3.09 -9.18
CA PHE A 84 3.52 4.07 -9.88
C PHE A 84 4.04 3.43 -11.16
N ASN A 85 3.62 3.97 -12.30
CA ASN A 85 3.94 3.45 -13.61
C ASN A 85 4.78 4.45 -14.40
N ILE A 86 5.85 3.97 -15.04
CA ILE A 86 6.71 4.74 -15.91
C ILE A 86 6.71 4.10 -17.28
N HIS A 87 6.16 4.82 -18.25
CA HIS A 87 6.22 4.43 -19.65
C HIS A 87 7.37 5.19 -20.32
N ARG A 88 8.27 4.47 -20.95
CA ARG A 88 9.39 5.04 -21.70
C ARG A 88 9.22 4.73 -23.17
N THR A 89 9.22 5.77 -23.99
CA THR A 89 9.17 5.63 -25.45
C THR A 89 10.37 6.30 -26.07
N ILE A 90 11.01 5.64 -27.03
CA ILE A 90 11.97 6.27 -27.96
C ILE A 90 11.26 6.45 -29.28
N SER A 91 10.98 7.71 -29.65
CA SER A 91 10.18 8.00 -30.86
C SER A 91 8.78 7.37 -30.77
N ASN A 92 7.85 7.83 -31.59
CA ASN A 92 6.43 7.43 -31.52
C ASN A 92 6.12 5.94 -31.79
N THR A 93 7.14 5.09 -31.95
CA THR A 93 6.96 3.69 -32.42
C THR A 93 7.69 2.63 -31.59
N THR A 94 8.60 2.98 -30.71
CA THR A 94 9.36 1.99 -29.95
C THR A 94 9.16 2.21 -28.46
N GLU A 95 8.37 1.32 -27.83
CA GLU A 95 8.24 1.25 -26.39
C GLU A 95 9.52 0.62 -25.80
N LEU A 96 10.14 1.33 -24.88
CA LEU A 96 11.13 0.76 -23.97
C LEU A 96 10.40 0.11 -22.81
N ALA A 97 11.10 -0.52 -21.91
CA ALA A 97 10.52 -1.21 -20.76
C ALA A 97 9.57 -0.32 -19.94
N GLU A 98 8.39 -0.82 -19.65
CA GLU A 98 7.48 -0.28 -18.65
C GLU A 98 7.97 -0.71 -17.27
N ILE A 99 8.01 0.26 -16.33
CA ILE A 99 8.29 -0.01 -14.92
C ILE A 99 7.02 0.25 -14.14
N SER A 100 6.46 -0.79 -13.54
CA SER A 100 5.32 -0.70 -12.63
C SER A 100 5.77 -1.12 -11.23
N MET A 101 5.54 -0.26 -10.25
CA MET A 101 5.92 -0.51 -8.86
C MET A 101 4.86 0.01 -7.91
N ARG A 102 4.53 -0.78 -6.90
CA ARG A 102 3.64 -0.34 -5.81
C ARG A 102 4.46 0.44 -4.79
N VAL A 103 4.05 1.69 -4.51
CA VAL A 103 4.81 2.64 -3.70
C VAL A 103 3.92 3.34 -2.68
N SER A 104 4.57 3.94 -1.68
CA SER A 104 3.99 4.91 -0.75
C SER A 104 4.65 6.27 -0.92
N LEU A 105 3.93 7.34 -0.65
CA LEU A 105 4.47 8.69 -0.64
C LEU A 105 5.19 8.95 0.69
N GLU A 106 6.52 9.06 0.66
CA GLU A 106 7.33 9.34 1.86
C GLU A 106 7.34 10.83 2.18
N SER A 107 7.70 11.65 1.19
CA SER A 107 7.75 13.11 1.33
C SER A 107 7.58 13.80 -0.01
N TYR A 108 7.17 15.04 0.03
CA TYR A 108 7.25 15.94 -1.12
C TYR A 108 7.62 17.34 -0.63
N THR A 109 8.29 18.09 -1.50
CA THR A 109 8.68 19.50 -1.26
C THR A 109 8.16 20.33 -2.42
N ILE A 110 7.44 21.38 -2.11
CA ILE A 110 6.92 22.33 -3.10
C ILE A 110 7.86 23.50 -3.15
N THR A 111 8.31 23.86 -4.33
CA THR A 111 9.17 25.02 -4.58
C THR A 111 8.46 25.95 -5.57
N GLU A 112 8.21 27.17 -5.15
CA GLU A 112 7.66 28.24 -5.97
C GLU A 112 8.74 29.30 -6.15
N GLU A 113 9.04 29.64 -7.40
CA GLU A 113 10.00 30.67 -7.72
C GLU A 113 9.29 31.90 -8.34
N ALA A 114 9.59 33.08 -7.84
CA ALA A 114 9.02 34.34 -8.39
C ALA A 114 9.34 34.53 -9.87
N SER A 115 10.47 34.00 -10.34
CA SER A 115 10.88 33.98 -11.76
C SER A 115 10.10 32.99 -12.62
N GLY A 116 9.44 32.00 -11.99
CA GLY A 116 8.76 30.88 -12.65
C GLY A 116 7.39 31.20 -13.24
N MET A 117 6.97 32.46 -13.25
CA MET A 117 5.68 32.91 -13.80
C MET A 117 4.46 32.17 -13.25
N GLY A 118 4.56 31.64 -12.01
CA GLY A 118 3.50 30.89 -11.35
C GLY A 118 3.55 29.37 -11.54
N ASP A 119 4.58 28.85 -12.20
CA ASP A 119 4.81 27.40 -12.27
C ASP A 119 5.38 26.90 -10.94
N VAL A 120 5.01 25.66 -10.56
CA VAL A 120 5.42 25.04 -9.30
C VAL A 120 6.26 23.80 -9.58
N GLU A 121 7.45 23.73 -8.98
CA GLU A 121 8.27 22.52 -8.97
C GLU A 121 7.98 21.71 -7.70
N ILE A 122 7.71 20.42 -7.85
CA ILE A 122 7.48 19.52 -6.72
C ILE A 122 8.52 18.40 -6.76
N GLU A 123 9.34 18.33 -5.72
CA GLU A 123 10.21 17.18 -5.48
C GLU A 123 9.43 16.10 -4.74
N ILE A 124 9.34 14.92 -5.32
CA ILE A 124 8.54 13.80 -4.81
C ILE A 124 9.48 12.64 -4.45
N ASN A 125 9.36 12.14 -3.23
CA ASN A 125 10.07 10.98 -2.73
C ASN A 125 9.09 9.85 -2.43
N LEU A 126 9.23 8.76 -3.16
CA LEU A 126 8.42 7.55 -3.04
C LEU A 126 9.28 6.41 -2.49
N LYS A 127 8.63 5.46 -1.84
CA LYS A 127 9.26 4.25 -1.34
C LYS A 127 8.46 3.03 -1.74
N GLU A 128 9.15 2.00 -2.17
CA GLU A 128 8.55 0.71 -2.48
C GLU A 128 7.69 0.22 -1.31
N TYR A 129 6.48 -0.24 -1.63
CA TYR A 129 5.57 -0.80 -0.65
C TYR A 129 5.43 -2.29 -0.87
N THR A 130 5.82 -3.06 0.14
CA THR A 130 5.63 -4.51 0.18
C THR A 130 4.55 -4.83 1.21
N GLU A 131 3.51 -5.54 0.78
CA GLU A 131 2.47 -5.97 1.70
C GLU A 131 3.06 -6.93 2.74
N GLN A 132 2.84 -6.63 4.01
CA GLN A 132 3.22 -7.54 5.09
C GLN A 132 2.23 -8.70 5.13
N ILE A 133 2.71 -9.88 4.78
CA ILE A 133 1.97 -11.13 4.96
C ILE A 133 2.37 -11.68 6.34
N THR A 134 1.48 -11.59 7.30
CA THR A 134 1.70 -12.24 8.60
C THR A 134 1.44 -13.74 8.44
N SER A 135 2.49 -14.55 8.49
CA SER A 135 2.37 -16.00 8.52
C SER A 135 2.24 -16.47 9.97
N TYR A 136 1.18 -17.20 10.27
CA TYR A 136 1.03 -17.88 11.56
C TYR A 136 1.42 -19.34 11.40
N TYR A 137 2.28 -19.81 12.30
CA TYR A 137 2.60 -21.21 12.42
C TYR A 137 1.67 -21.85 13.45
N VAL A 138 0.82 -22.77 13.01
CA VAL A 138 0.02 -23.59 13.92
C VAL A 138 0.80 -24.86 14.23
N VAL A 139 1.23 -25.01 15.48
CA VAL A 139 1.85 -26.25 15.95
C VAL A 139 0.72 -27.29 16.04
N THR A 140 0.69 -28.21 15.10
CA THR A 140 -0.34 -29.27 15.02
C THR A 140 -0.05 -30.45 15.90
N ASP A 141 1.21 -30.64 16.32
CA ASP A 141 1.60 -31.72 17.21
C ASP A 141 2.81 -31.32 18.08
N THR A 142 2.58 -31.14 19.37
CA THR A 142 3.60 -30.77 20.34
C THR A 142 4.65 -31.88 20.58
N LYS A 143 4.32 -33.11 20.21
CA LYS A 143 5.25 -34.26 20.41
C LYS A 143 6.19 -34.50 19.24
N LYS A 144 5.90 -33.99 18.05
CA LYS A 144 6.71 -34.16 16.84
C LYS A 144 7.36 -32.91 16.31
N GLY A 145 7.12 -31.73 16.91
CA GLY A 145 7.72 -30.46 16.49
C GLY A 145 7.37 -30.04 15.07
N THR A 146 6.32 -30.60 14.45
CA THR A 146 5.88 -30.22 13.10
C THR A 146 5.01 -28.98 13.15
N ALA A 147 5.55 -27.87 12.65
CA ALA A 147 4.81 -26.63 12.44
C ALA A 147 4.37 -26.56 10.98
N LYS A 148 3.09 -26.31 10.73
CA LYS A 148 2.57 -26.04 9.39
C LYS A 148 2.34 -24.54 9.23
N GLU A 149 3.00 -23.94 8.23
CA GLU A 149 2.75 -22.56 7.88
C GLU A 149 1.33 -22.39 7.32
N VAL A 150 0.54 -21.57 7.99
CA VAL A 150 -0.77 -21.16 7.48
C VAL A 150 -0.65 -19.74 6.98
N LYS A 151 -0.55 -19.55 5.66
CA LYS A 151 -0.62 -18.24 5.04
C LYS A 151 -2.01 -17.66 5.27
N THR A 152 -2.11 -16.68 6.16
CA THR A 152 -3.34 -15.93 6.33
C THR A 152 -3.55 -15.00 5.14
N ARG A 153 -4.77 -15.02 4.61
CA ARG A 153 -5.20 -14.15 3.52
C ARG A 153 -5.03 -12.67 3.92
N LYS A 154 -4.73 -11.84 2.90
CA LYS A 154 -4.72 -10.37 2.96
C LYS A 154 -5.88 -9.83 3.80
N SER A 155 -5.58 -8.87 4.68
CA SER A 155 -6.57 -8.17 5.51
C SER A 155 -7.54 -7.27 4.74
N ASP A 156 -7.36 -7.14 3.42
CA ASP A 156 -8.20 -6.30 2.54
C ASP A 156 -9.40 -7.05 1.94
N LYS A 157 -9.79 -8.19 2.50
CA LYS A 157 -11.05 -8.79 2.09
C LYS A 157 -12.18 -7.92 2.63
N ALA A 158 -12.91 -7.27 1.71
CA ALA A 158 -14.18 -6.63 2.03
C ALA A 158 -14.96 -7.55 2.98
N THR A 159 -15.38 -7.03 4.11
CA THR A 159 -16.16 -7.77 5.11
C THR A 159 -17.30 -8.47 4.39
N PRO A 160 -17.39 -9.80 4.41
CA PRO A 160 -18.48 -10.47 3.73
C PRO A 160 -19.79 -9.95 4.31
N SER A 161 -20.72 -9.57 3.45
CA SER A 161 -22.03 -9.04 3.88
C SER A 161 -22.87 -10.07 4.65
N SER A 162 -22.54 -11.36 4.50
CA SER A 162 -23.23 -12.47 5.18
C SER A 162 -22.30 -13.63 5.48
N TYR A 163 -22.63 -14.42 6.50
CA TYR A 163 -21.91 -15.61 6.92
C TYR A 163 -22.88 -16.75 7.25
N THR A 164 -22.62 -17.96 6.77
CA THR A 164 -23.39 -19.16 7.13
C THR A 164 -22.74 -19.86 8.32
N VAL A 165 -23.49 -19.98 9.41
CA VAL A 165 -23.05 -20.60 10.67
C VAL A 165 -22.67 -22.06 10.46
N LYS A 166 -21.52 -22.46 10.96
CA LYS A 166 -21.02 -23.83 10.95
C LYS A 166 -21.18 -24.45 12.34
N SER A 167 -21.15 -25.79 12.39
CA SER A 167 -21.17 -26.52 13.66
C SER A 167 -19.99 -26.11 14.56
N GLY A 168 -20.27 -25.74 15.81
CA GLY A 168 -19.28 -25.25 16.78
C GLY A 168 -18.92 -23.75 16.68
N ASP A 169 -19.68 -22.99 15.89
CA ASP A 169 -19.53 -21.53 15.84
C ASP A 169 -20.29 -20.84 16.99
N SER A 170 -19.80 -19.68 17.39
CA SER A 170 -20.46 -18.74 18.28
C SER A 170 -20.43 -17.34 17.67
N LEU A 171 -21.38 -16.48 18.06
CA LEU A 171 -21.42 -15.10 17.56
C LEU A 171 -20.10 -14.36 17.79
N TRP A 172 -19.47 -14.56 18.95
CA TRP A 172 -18.16 -13.96 19.27
C TRP A 172 -17.05 -14.46 18.32
N LYS A 173 -17.04 -15.79 18.05
CA LYS A 173 -16.06 -16.41 17.15
C LYS A 173 -16.25 -15.92 15.71
N ILE A 174 -17.49 -15.79 15.25
CA ILE A 174 -17.84 -15.26 13.94
C ILE A 174 -17.43 -13.79 13.83
N ALA A 175 -17.74 -12.95 14.82
CA ALA A 175 -17.33 -11.56 14.87
C ALA A 175 -15.81 -11.42 14.80
N LYS A 176 -15.07 -12.20 15.59
CA LYS A 176 -13.61 -12.19 15.59
C LYS A 176 -13.01 -12.62 14.26
N LEU A 177 -13.57 -13.66 13.60
CA LEU A 177 -13.05 -14.18 12.33
C LEU A 177 -13.43 -13.33 11.12
N GLN A 178 -14.62 -12.73 11.10
CA GLN A 178 -15.13 -12.03 9.93
C GLN A 178 -14.97 -10.51 10.01
N LEU A 179 -15.05 -9.94 11.22
CA LEU A 179 -14.92 -8.51 11.48
C LEU A 179 -13.59 -8.15 12.15
N ASN A 180 -12.73 -9.15 12.40
CA ASN A 180 -11.47 -9.03 13.13
C ASN A 180 -11.60 -8.44 14.55
N ASP A 181 -12.84 -8.38 15.07
CA ASP A 181 -13.18 -7.82 16.37
C ASP A 181 -14.30 -8.63 17.02
N GLY A 182 -13.94 -9.42 18.04
CA GLY A 182 -14.90 -10.27 18.76
C GLY A 182 -15.95 -9.49 19.56
N THR A 183 -15.70 -8.22 19.93
CA THR A 183 -16.64 -7.39 20.71
C THR A 183 -17.88 -7.01 19.91
N LYS A 184 -17.80 -7.03 18.58
CA LYS A 184 -18.91 -6.73 17.65
C LYS A 184 -19.94 -7.85 17.53
N TRP A 185 -19.85 -8.89 18.32
CA TRP A 185 -20.85 -9.97 18.31
C TRP A 185 -22.26 -9.47 18.67
N LYS A 186 -22.35 -8.43 19.50
CA LYS A 186 -23.66 -7.79 19.87
C LYS A 186 -24.30 -7.13 18.66
N ASP A 187 -23.52 -6.44 17.83
CA ASP A 187 -24.00 -5.78 16.61
C ASP A 187 -24.54 -6.81 15.61
N ILE A 188 -23.83 -7.96 15.48
CA ILE A 188 -24.30 -9.08 14.66
C ILE A 188 -25.62 -9.62 15.21
N ALA A 189 -25.76 -9.81 16.52
CA ALA A 189 -26.97 -10.31 17.13
C ALA A 189 -28.16 -9.36 16.88
N GLU A 190 -27.97 -8.07 17.08
CA GLU A 190 -28.98 -7.04 16.88
C GLU A 190 -29.44 -6.96 15.42
N LYS A 191 -28.49 -6.90 14.47
CA LYS A 191 -28.78 -6.86 13.01
C LYS A 191 -29.55 -8.10 12.52
N ASN A 192 -29.40 -9.22 13.20
CA ASN A 192 -30.08 -10.47 12.85
C ASN A 192 -31.27 -10.80 13.76
N GLY A 193 -31.66 -9.89 14.66
CA GLY A 193 -32.81 -10.08 15.56
C GLY A 193 -32.62 -11.22 16.56
N ILE A 194 -31.37 -11.59 16.89
CA ILE A 194 -31.05 -12.69 17.81
C ILE A 194 -31.09 -12.15 19.24
N LYS A 195 -32.09 -12.60 20.00
CA LYS A 195 -32.30 -12.21 21.41
C LYS A 195 -31.61 -13.21 22.37
N PRO A 196 -31.38 -12.80 23.64
CA PRO A 196 -30.90 -13.74 24.65
C PRO A 196 -31.74 -15.02 24.68
N PRO A 197 -31.15 -16.19 24.78
CA PRO A 197 -29.74 -16.52 25.10
C PRO A 197 -28.74 -16.50 23.91
N TYR A 198 -29.00 -15.75 22.85
CA TYR A 198 -28.11 -15.55 21.67
C TYR A 198 -27.69 -16.86 20.98
N THR A 199 -28.60 -17.79 20.90
CA THR A 199 -28.35 -19.09 20.27
C THR A 199 -28.43 -19.02 18.77
N ILE A 200 -27.42 -19.59 18.09
CA ILE A 200 -27.37 -19.70 16.63
C ILE A 200 -27.36 -21.21 16.25
N LYS A 201 -27.87 -21.50 15.05
CA LYS A 201 -27.94 -22.87 14.54
C LYS A 201 -27.03 -23.06 13.35
N PRO A 202 -26.37 -24.24 13.20
CA PRO A 202 -25.65 -24.56 11.97
C PRO A 202 -26.56 -24.41 10.75
N GLY A 203 -26.04 -23.79 9.68
CA GLY A 203 -26.80 -23.48 8.46
C GLY A 203 -27.53 -22.14 8.48
N GLN A 204 -27.63 -21.46 9.61
CA GLN A 204 -28.22 -20.13 9.71
C GLN A 204 -27.34 -19.09 9.00
N VAL A 205 -27.94 -18.20 8.18
CA VAL A 205 -27.23 -17.12 7.50
C VAL A 205 -27.32 -15.84 8.34
N LEU A 206 -26.18 -15.28 8.71
CA LEU A 206 -26.05 -14.05 9.49
C LEU A 206 -25.59 -12.89 8.60
N LYS A 207 -26.23 -11.73 8.73
CA LYS A 207 -25.77 -10.46 8.13
C LYS A 207 -24.67 -9.89 9.02
N LEU A 208 -23.52 -9.56 8.43
CA LEU A 208 -22.34 -9.09 9.16
C LEU A 208 -22.10 -7.56 8.99
N GLY A 209 -22.48 -7.01 7.86
CA GLY A 209 -22.26 -5.61 7.49
C GLY A 209 -23.52 -4.79 7.38
#